data_609dcadfff6bead7afcbbbb513977919
#
_entry.id   609dcadfff6bead7afcbbbb513977919
#
_cell.length_a   1.000
_cell.length_b   1.000
_cell.length_c   1.000
_cell.angle_alpha   90.00
_cell.angle_beta   90.00
_cell.angle_gamma   90.00
#
_symmetry.space_group_name_H-M   'P 1'
#
loop_
_entity.id
_entity.type
_entity.pdbx_description
1 polymer ?
#
loop_
_entity_poly.entity_id
_entity_poly.type
_entity_poly.pdbx_seq_one_letter_code
_entity_poly.pdbx_strand_id
1 'polypeptide(L)'
;MNTAQVRKLVVDAIIGNTDAGNRVYSPRDWPTTEELYPVILVQTLIEEKQSLGRNAPQFNTITTVRITGRLQELDGENENDGANKAELALERLREQIERAVINSYDLTRQTQQFARVRSTIDLDSAGEGHLAQLLMELDIEYYQGPEDFYPIEADPLLGMDITIAMPDGTTEPLVSINLSE
;
A
#
# COMPACT_ATOMS: atom_id res chain seq x y z
N MET A 1 -8.67 -8.46 -3.29
CA MET A 1 -7.82 -7.24 -3.37
C MET A 1 -6.92 -7.32 -4.60
N ASN A 2 -6.58 -6.17 -5.25
CA ASN A 2 -5.71 -6.15 -6.43
C ASN A 2 -4.59 -5.11 -6.28
N THR A 3 -3.62 -5.16 -7.21
CA THR A 3 -2.42 -4.30 -7.25
C THR A 3 -2.73 -2.80 -7.21
N ALA A 4 -3.79 -2.35 -7.90
CA ALA A 4 -4.19 -0.94 -7.91
C ALA A 4 -4.73 -0.49 -6.55
N GLN A 5 -5.45 -1.37 -5.85
CA GLN A 5 -5.94 -1.11 -4.49
C GLN A 5 -4.78 -1.04 -3.49
N VAL A 6 -3.80 -1.96 -3.57
CA VAL A 6 -2.58 -1.91 -2.74
C VAL A 6 -1.86 -0.59 -2.93
N ARG A 7 -1.61 -0.20 -4.21
CA ARG A 7 -0.96 1.08 -4.51
C ARG A 7 -1.73 2.27 -3.96
N LYS A 8 -3.06 2.28 -4.10
CA LYS A 8 -3.90 3.34 -3.57
C LYS A 8 -3.77 3.46 -2.05
N LEU A 9 -3.82 2.35 -1.31
CA LEU A 9 -3.66 2.33 0.14
C LEU A 9 -2.29 2.86 0.58
N VAL A 10 -1.22 2.53 -0.15
CA VAL A 10 0.12 3.08 0.10
C VAL A 10 0.16 4.58 -0.15
N VAL A 11 -0.44 5.08 -1.23
CA VAL A 11 -0.54 6.52 -1.51
C VAL A 11 -1.30 7.24 -0.42
N ASP A 12 -2.48 6.73 -0.05
CA ASP A 12 -3.34 7.31 0.98
C ASP A 12 -2.63 7.37 2.35
N ALA A 13 -1.78 6.36 2.65
CA ALA A 13 -0.99 6.34 3.86
C ALA A 13 0.10 7.43 3.89
N ILE A 14 0.70 7.78 2.74
CA ILE A 14 1.82 8.72 2.64
C ILE A 14 1.34 10.18 2.59
N ILE A 15 0.22 10.45 1.92
CA ILE A 15 -0.31 11.81 1.74
C ILE A 15 -0.52 12.50 3.10
N GLY A 16 0.08 13.68 3.25
CA GLY A 16 -0.01 14.49 4.46
C GLY A 16 0.81 13.99 5.66
N ASN A 17 1.45 12.83 5.55
CA ASN A 17 2.22 12.21 6.64
C ASN A 17 3.75 12.28 6.44
N THR A 18 4.20 12.98 5.40
CA THR A 18 5.62 13.17 5.06
C THR A 18 5.91 14.61 4.69
N ASP A 19 7.18 14.98 4.64
CA ASP A 19 7.63 16.32 4.24
C ASP A 19 7.24 16.68 2.78
N ALA A 20 6.88 15.70 1.96
CA ALA A 20 6.28 15.93 0.65
C ALA A 20 4.83 16.47 0.72
N GLY A 21 4.16 16.36 1.88
CA GLY A 21 2.78 16.79 2.07
C GLY A 21 1.84 16.11 1.08
N ASN A 22 1.18 16.91 0.24
CA ASN A 22 0.26 16.41 -0.80
C ASN A 22 0.95 16.14 -2.14
N ARG A 23 2.26 16.34 -2.26
CA ARG A 23 3.03 16.10 -3.50
C ARG A 23 3.39 14.60 -3.65
N VAL A 24 2.36 13.76 -3.59
CA VAL A 24 2.42 12.31 -3.75
C VAL A 24 1.63 11.92 -4.99
N TYR A 25 2.28 11.31 -5.97
CA TYR A 25 1.69 11.03 -7.27
C TYR A 25 1.77 9.54 -7.63
N SER A 26 0.70 9.03 -8.29
CA SER A 26 0.62 7.63 -8.66
C SER A 26 -0.38 7.37 -9.80
N PRO A 27 0.01 6.70 -10.84
CA PRO A 27 1.33 6.78 -11.45
C PRO A 27 1.53 8.14 -12.13
N ARG A 28 2.76 8.58 -12.22
CA ARG A 28 3.09 9.81 -12.94
C ARG A 28 4.36 9.60 -13.76
N ASP A 29 4.23 9.85 -15.05
CA ASP A 29 5.29 9.69 -16.04
C ASP A 29 5.74 11.07 -16.51
N TRP A 30 6.62 11.74 -15.71
CA TRP A 30 7.00 13.11 -16.03
C TRP A 30 8.20 13.62 -15.21
N PRO A 31 9.04 14.47 -15.78
CA PRO A 31 10.14 15.08 -15.06
C PRO A 31 9.64 15.95 -13.90
N THR A 32 10.22 15.75 -12.75
CA THR A 32 9.98 16.59 -11.58
C THR A 32 10.79 17.90 -11.70
N THR A 33 10.15 19.03 -11.46
CA THR A 33 10.79 20.34 -11.46
C THR A 33 11.11 20.77 -10.02
N GLU A 34 12.04 21.68 -9.84
CA GLU A 34 12.49 22.19 -8.53
C GLU A 34 11.36 22.67 -7.63
N GLU A 35 10.33 23.30 -8.22
CA GLU A 35 9.15 23.82 -7.50
C GLU A 35 8.34 22.73 -6.80
N LEU A 36 8.52 21.47 -7.17
CA LEU A 36 7.76 20.34 -6.64
C LEU A 36 8.47 19.59 -5.52
N TYR A 37 9.73 19.85 -5.28
CA TYR A 37 10.49 19.15 -4.27
C TYR A 37 10.12 19.55 -2.83
N PRO A 38 10.16 18.64 -1.86
CA PRO A 38 10.26 17.18 -2.05
C PRO A 38 9.00 16.59 -2.66
N VAL A 39 9.15 15.58 -3.51
CA VAL A 39 8.05 14.88 -4.20
C VAL A 39 8.18 13.37 -4.03
N ILE A 40 7.05 12.69 -3.96
CA ILE A 40 6.98 11.23 -3.88
C ILE A 40 6.19 10.70 -5.07
N LEU A 41 6.76 9.69 -5.74
CA LEU A 41 6.14 8.95 -6.84
C LEU A 41 5.92 7.50 -6.40
N VAL A 42 4.71 6.97 -6.58
CA VAL A 42 4.36 5.61 -6.19
C VAL A 42 3.95 4.81 -7.41
N GLN A 43 4.59 3.68 -7.63
CA GLN A 43 4.34 2.77 -8.75
C GLN A 43 4.28 1.33 -8.28
N THR A 44 3.52 0.50 -8.97
CA THR A 44 3.60 -0.96 -8.84
C THR A 44 4.45 -1.53 -9.96
N LEU A 45 5.40 -2.40 -9.62
CA LEU A 45 6.36 -2.95 -10.57
C LEU A 45 6.05 -4.39 -10.96
N ILE A 46 5.89 -5.23 -9.95
CA ILE A 46 5.81 -6.68 -10.10
C ILE A 46 4.60 -7.15 -9.30
N GLU A 47 3.93 -8.14 -9.85
CA GLU A 47 2.92 -8.94 -9.16
C GLU A 47 3.26 -10.40 -9.35
N GLU A 48 3.47 -11.11 -8.26
CA GLU A 48 3.75 -12.55 -8.26
C GLU A 48 2.66 -13.28 -7.48
N LYS A 49 2.18 -14.40 -8.04
CA LYS A 49 1.12 -15.21 -7.43
C LYS A 49 1.59 -16.63 -7.20
N GLN A 50 1.50 -17.10 -5.96
CA GLN A 50 1.74 -18.48 -5.59
C GLN A 50 0.41 -19.20 -5.34
N SER A 51 0.13 -20.22 -6.15
CA SER A 51 -1.09 -21.02 -6.01
C SER A 51 -1.11 -21.82 -4.71
N LEU A 52 -2.25 -21.82 -4.04
CA LEU A 52 -2.50 -22.56 -2.80
C LEU A 52 -3.22 -23.91 -3.04
N GLY A 53 -3.66 -24.19 -4.26
CA GLY A 53 -4.32 -25.49 -4.54
C GLY A 53 -4.87 -25.62 -5.96
N ARG A 54 -5.46 -26.80 -6.23
CA ARG A 54 -5.96 -27.18 -7.56
C ARG A 54 -7.44 -26.85 -7.81
N ASN A 55 -8.26 -26.87 -6.76
CA ASN A 55 -9.72 -26.96 -6.93
C ASN A 55 -10.43 -25.63 -7.03
N ALA A 56 -9.82 -24.56 -6.51
CA ALA A 56 -10.32 -23.21 -6.61
C ALA A 56 -9.12 -22.26 -6.77
N PRO A 57 -9.23 -21.21 -7.58
CA PRO A 57 -8.16 -20.26 -7.74
C PRO A 57 -7.95 -19.50 -6.43
N GLN A 58 -6.90 -19.87 -5.71
CA GLN A 58 -6.47 -19.24 -4.47
C GLN A 58 -4.99 -18.96 -4.55
N PHE A 59 -4.59 -17.75 -4.19
CA PHE A 59 -3.22 -17.33 -4.31
C PHE A 59 -2.77 -16.52 -3.09
N ASN A 60 -1.53 -16.76 -2.66
CA ASN A 60 -0.76 -15.71 -2.00
C ASN A 60 -0.15 -14.83 -3.09
N THR A 61 -0.48 -13.57 -3.07
CA THR A 61 -0.04 -12.60 -4.08
C THR A 61 0.89 -11.60 -3.41
N ILE A 62 2.06 -11.40 -4.01
CA ILE A 62 3.02 -10.38 -3.59
C ILE A 62 3.05 -9.29 -4.66
N THR A 63 2.77 -8.06 -4.25
CA THR A 63 2.91 -6.89 -5.10
C THR A 63 4.09 -6.05 -4.65
N THR A 64 5.06 -5.84 -5.54
CA THR A 64 6.16 -4.89 -5.29
C THR A 64 5.72 -3.47 -5.61
N VAL A 65 5.60 -2.65 -4.59
CA VAL A 65 5.36 -1.21 -4.71
C VAL A 65 6.68 -0.47 -4.60
N ARG A 66 7.02 0.32 -5.62
CA ARG A 66 8.16 1.24 -5.61
C ARG A 66 7.70 2.64 -5.22
N ILE A 67 8.38 3.20 -4.25
CA ILE A 67 8.22 4.58 -3.81
C ILE A 67 9.52 5.31 -4.13
N THR A 68 9.43 6.37 -4.95
CA THR A 68 10.57 7.20 -5.30
C THR A 68 10.39 8.56 -4.66
N GLY A 69 11.23 8.89 -3.69
CA GLY A 69 11.32 10.24 -3.12
C GLY A 69 12.40 11.04 -3.85
N ARG A 70 12.11 12.28 -4.21
CA ARG A 70 13.11 13.20 -4.82
C ARG A 70 13.10 14.51 -4.09
N LEU A 71 14.31 15.03 -3.89
CA LEU A 71 14.53 16.37 -3.36
C LEU A 71 15.78 17.00 -3.98
N GLN A 72 15.92 18.28 -3.78
CA GLN A 72 17.08 19.03 -4.19
C GLN A 72 17.50 19.95 -3.04
N GLU A 73 18.77 19.97 -2.75
CA GLU A 73 19.39 20.89 -1.80
C GLU A 73 20.47 21.70 -2.50
N LEU A 74 20.55 22.97 -2.15
CA LEU A 74 21.59 23.87 -2.68
C LEU A 74 22.81 23.82 -1.76
N ASP A 75 23.98 24.00 -2.35
CA ASP A 75 25.21 24.18 -1.58
C ASP A 75 25.10 25.38 -0.63
N GLY A 76 25.63 25.19 0.57
CA GLY A 76 25.77 26.25 1.55
C GLY A 76 27.09 27.03 1.38
N GLU A 77 27.57 27.62 2.49
CA GLU A 77 28.85 28.36 2.51
C GLU A 77 30.09 27.45 2.34
N ASN A 78 29.95 26.15 2.58
CA ASN A 78 31.01 25.16 2.46
C ASN A 78 30.69 24.15 1.34
N GLU A 79 31.72 23.72 0.62
CA GLU A 79 31.63 22.61 -0.34
C GLU A 79 31.13 21.34 0.36
N ASN A 80 30.17 20.62 -0.25
CA ASN A 80 29.50 19.42 0.23
C ASN A 80 28.44 19.59 1.34
N ASP A 81 28.14 20.80 1.81
CA ASP A 81 27.04 21.01 2.76
C ASP A 81 25.70 20.62 2.15
N GLY A 82 25.50 20.86 0.86
CA GLY A 82 24.30 20.48 0.12
C GLY A 82 24.09 18.97 0.05
N ALA A 83 25.15 18.21 -0.26
CA ALA A 83 25.09 16.75 -0.32
C ALA A 83 24.71 16.12 1.03
N ASN A 84 25.34 16.59 2.11
CA ASN A 84 25.03 16.10 3.47
C ASN A 84 23.59 16.44 3.90
N LYS A 85 23.14 17.66 3.61
CA LYS A 85 21.75 18.06 3.88
C LYS A 85 20.74 17.22 3.08
N ALA A 86 21.04 16.96 1.81
CA ALA A 86 20.21 16.15 0.94
C ALA A 86 20.10 14.70 1.44
N GLU A 87 21.22 14.09 1.87
CA GLU A 87 21.22 12.73 2.45
C GLU A 87 20.39 12.65 3.72
N LEU A 88 20.60 13.56 4.68
CA LEU A 88 19.83 13.62 5.93
C LEU A 88 18.34 13.86 5.68
N ALA A 89 18.00 14.70 4.70
CA ALA A 89 16.61 14.94 4.33
C ALA A 89 15.95 13.70 3.73
N LEU A 90 16.68 12.93 2.89
CA LEU A 90 16.18 11.65 2.35
C LEU A 90 16.07 10.57 3.42
N GLU A 91 17.01 10.47 4.35
CA GLU A 91 16.91 9.54 5.48
C GLU A 91 15.67 9.83 6.33
N ARG A 92 15.42 11.10 6.61
CA ARG A 92 14.19 11.53 7.30
C ARG A 92 12.94 11.20 6.51
N LEU A 93 12.94 11.46 5.20
CA LEU A 93 11.82 11.13 4.32
C LEU A 93 11.57 9.61 4.30
N ARG A 94 12.62 8.79 4.27
CA ARG A 94 12.54 7.32 4.38
C ARG A 94 11.83 6.88 5.65
N GLU A 95 12.27 7.40 6.81
CA GLU A 95 11.64 7.09 8.09
C GLU A 95 10.17 7.51 8.15
N GLN A 96 9.83 8.66 7.58
CA GLN A 96 8.45 9.13 7.50
C GLN A 96 7.59 8.20 6.64
N ILE A 97 8.09 7.78 5.47
CA ILE A 97 7.39 6.85 4.58
C ILE A 97 7.21 5.49 5.26
N GLU A 98 8.28 4.92 5.86
CA GLU A 98 8.20 3.64 6.58
C GLU A 98 7.16 3.71 7.69
N ARG A 99 7.20 4.76 8.51
CA ARG A 99 6.24 4.95 9.60
C ARG A 99 4.81 5.09 9.10
N ALA A 100 4.59 5.87 8.04
CA ALA A 100 3.27 6.10 7.48
C ALA A 100 2.66 4.81 6.90
N VAL A 101 3.44 4.05 6.14
CA VAL A 101 2.97 2.85 5.44
C VAL A 101 2.82 1.66 6.40
N ILE A 102 3.82 1.39 7.24
CA ILE A 102 3.81 0.23 8.14
C ILE A 102 2.73 0.38 9.24
N ASN A 103 2.48 1.60 9.71
CA ASN A 103 1.44 1.87 10.70
C ASN A 103 0.05 2.13 10.10
N SER A 104 -0.10 2.05 8.78
CA SER A 104 -1.41 2.25 8.14
C SER A 104 -2.35 1.11 8.48
N TYR A 105 -3.36 1.37 9.32
CA TYR A 105 -4.38 0.39 9.67
C TYR A 105 -5.14 -0.10 8.44
N ASP A 106 -5.49 0.80 7.53
CA ASP A 106 -6.24 0.45 6.32
C ASP A 106 -5.47 -0.48 5.37
N LEU A 107 -4.15 -0.36 5.33
CA LEU A 107 -3.29 -1.25 4.58
C LEU A 107 -3.10 -2.58 5.33
N THR A 108 -2.69 -2.53 6.60
CA THR A 108 -2.30 -3.73 7.37
C THR A 108 -3.47 -4.67 7.62
N ARG A 109 -4.70 -4.17 7.80
CA ARG A 109 -5.89 -5.03 7.97
C ARG A 109 -6.29 -5.81 6.71
N GLN A 110 -5.81 -5.41 5.53
CA GLN A 110 -6.13 -6.03 4.24
C GLN A 110 -4.97 -6.85 3.67
N THR A 111 -3.81 -6.80 4.30
CA THR A 111 -2.60 -7.49 3.87
C THR A 111 -2.17 -8.53 4.89
N GLN A 112 -1.39 -9.53 4.47
CA GLN A 112 -0.86 -10.55 5.37
C GLN A 112 0.43 -10.10 6.03
N GLN A 113 1.35 -9.52 5.23
CA GLN A 113 2.64 -9.04 5.72
C GLN A 113 3.34 -8.14 4.69
N PHE A 114 4.33 -7.41 5.18
CA PHE A 114 5.38 -6.84 4.34
C PHE A 114 6.50 -7.89 4.21
N ALA A 115 6.52 -8.62 3.11
CA ALA A 115 7.47 -9.72 2.91
C ALA A 115 8.92 -9.22 2.80
N ARG A 116 9.10 -8.00 2.28
CA ARG A 116 10.40 -7.32 2.18
C ARG A 116 10.23 -5.81 2.12
N VAL A 117 11.14 -5.11 2.77
CA VAL A 117 11.33 -3.65 2.65
C VAL A 117 12.79 -3.40 2.30
N ARG A 118 13.03 -2.68 1.22
CA ARG A 118 14.39 -2.32 0.78
C ARG A 118 14.41 -0.86 0.35
N SER A 119 15.46 -0.14 0.71
CA SER A 119 15.66 1.24 0.28
C SER A 119 17.12 1.50 -0.15
N THR A 120 17.27 2.41 -1.11
CA THR A 120 18.56 2.92 -1.58
C THR A 120 18.47 4.42 -1.71
N ILE A 121 19.51 5.12 -1.33
CA ILE A 121 19.66 6.56 -1.55
C ILE A 121 20.73 6.75 -2.62
N ASP A 122 20.44 7.62 -3.58
CA ASP A 122 21.33 8.01 -4.66
C ASP A 122 21.43 9.54 -4.70
N LEU A 123 22.67 10.04 -4.75
CA LEU A 123 22.99 11.46 -4.77
C LEU A 123 23.64 11.77 -6.12
N ASP A 124 23.01 12.67 -6.88
CA ASP A 124 23.56 13.15 -8.15
C ASP A 124 23.95 14.62 -8.01
N SER A 125 25.19 14.93 -8.33
CA SER A 125 25.78 16.28 -8.26
C SER A 125 25.78 16.99 -9.62
N ALA A 126 24.83 16.69 -10.51
CA ALA A 126 24.72 17.31 -11.82
C ALA A 126 24.07 18.69 -11.74
N GLY A 127 24.85 19.77 -11.81
CA GLY A 127 24.37 21.15 -11.90
C GLY A 127 24.66 22.01 -10.66
N GLU A 128 23.90 23.10 -10.51
CA GLU A 128 24.06 24.08 -9.39
C GLU A 128 23.42 23.61 -8.08
N GLY A 129 22.99 22.33 -7.96
CA GLY A 129 22.40 21.78 -6.74
C GLY A 129 22.52 20.26 -6.68
N HIS A 130 22.42 19.71 -5.48
CA HIS A 130 22.44 18.27 -5.23
C HIS A 130 21.04 17.70 -5.38
N LEU A 131 20.80 17.03 -6.53
CA LEU A 131 19.60 16.24 -6.73
C LEU A 131 19.76 14.90 -6.02
N ALA A 132 18.88 14.60 -5.12
CA ALA A 132 18.92 13.39 -4.33
C ALA A 132 17.65 12.54 -4.53
N GLN A 133 17.82 11.22 -4.60
CA GLN A 133 16.74 10.29 -4.85
C GLN A 133 16.76 9.15 -3.83
N LEU A 134 15.60 8.90 -3.23
CA LEU A 134 15.31 7.70 -2.46
C LEU A 134 14.54 6.74 -3.35
N LEU A 135 14.99 5.49 -3.44
CA LEU A 135 14.24 4.38 -4.00
C LEU A 135 13.89 3.42 -2.87
N MET A 136 12.60 3.21 -2.63
CA MET A 136 12.11 2.24 -1.66
C MET A 136 11.22 1.22 -2.36
N GLU A 137 11.42 -0.06 -2.08
CA GLU A 137 10.60 -1.15 -2.58
C GLU A 137 9.98 -1.90 -1.41
N LEU A 138 8.67 -2.08 -1.47
CA LEU A 138 7.86 -2.80 -0.50
C LEU A 138 7.20 -3.99 -1.19
N ASP A 139 7.54 -5.19 -0.78
CA ASP A 139 6.84 -6.40 -1.19
C ASP A 139 5.70 -6.65 -0.20
N ILE A 140 4.48 -6.41 -0.66
CA ILE A 140 3.27 -6.50 0.14
C ILE A 140 2.52 -7.75 -0.25
N GLU A 141 2.35 -8.68 0.71
CA GLU A 141 1.67 -9.94 0.52
C GLU A 141 0.22 -9.87 0.97
N TYR A 142 -0.68 -10.40 0.13
CA TYR A 142 -2.10 -10.50 0.40
C TYR A 142 -2.71 -11.75 -0.24
N TYR A 143 -3.83 -12.18 0.33
CA TYR A 143 -4.58 -13.31 -0.19
C TYR A 143 -5.55 -12.87 -1.29
N GLN A 144 -5.68 -13.71 -2.32
CA GLN A 144 -6.74 -13.63 -3.32
C GLN A 144 -7.48 -14.96 -3.37
N GLY A 145 -8.78 -14.90 -3.16
CA GLY A 145 -9.67 -16.06 -3.24
C GLY A 145 -10.42 -16.13 -4.55
N PRO A 146 -11.28 -17.18 -4.72
CA PRO A 146 -12.12 -17.33 -5.90
C PRO A 146 -12.97 -16.10 -6.21
N GLU A 147 -13.43 -15.41 -5.19
CA GLU A 147 -14.27 -14.20 -5.26
C GLU A 147 -13.56 -13.02 -5.92
N ASP A 148 -12.22 -12.98 -5.89
CA ASP A 148 -11.44 -11.94 -6.58
C ASP A 148 -11.39 -12.16 -8.11
N PHE A 149 -11.66 -13.38 -8.58
CA PHE A 149 -11.60 -13.77 -9.99
C PHE A 149 -12.96 -14.06 -10.62
N TYR A 150 -13.89 -14.57 -9.80
CA TYR A 150 -15.25 -14.90 -10.20
C TYR A 150 -16.21 -14.13 -9.30
N PRO A 151 -16.73 -12.97 -9.74
CA PRO A 151 -17.76 -12.28 -8.98
C PRO A 151 -18.97 -13.23 -8.81
N ILE A 152 -19.19 -13.67 -7.60
CA ILE A 152 -20.36 -14.46 -7.26
C ILE A 152 -21.47 -13.45 -6.95
N GLU A 153 -22.47 -13.37 -7.81
CA GLU A 153 -23.73 -12.72 -7.48
C GLU A 153 -24.43 -13.61 -6.46
N ALA A 154 -24.17 -13.38 -5.18
CA ALA A 154 -24.89 -14.03 -4.11
C ALA A 154 -26.16 -13.21 -3.82
N ASP A 155 -27.30 -13.87 -3.85
CA ASP A 155 -28.51 -13.28 -3.31
C ASP A 155 -28.28 -12.96 -1.82
N PRO A 156 -28.63 -11.75 -1.36
CA PRO A 156 -28.47 -11.42 0.04
C PRO A 156 -29.30 -12.35 0.91
N LEU A 157 -28.73 -12.87 2.00
CA LEU A 157 -29.46 -13.62 3.00
C LEU A 157 -30.42 -12.64 3.70
N LEU A 158 -31.70 -12.71 3.31
CA LEU A 158 -32.74 -11.79 3.80
C LEU A 158 -33.31 -12.21 5.17
N GLY A 159 -33.11 -13.43 5.57
CA GLY A 159 -33.59 -13.92 6.85
C GLY A 159 -33.22 -15.38 7.10
N MET A 160 -33.43 -15.81 8.33
CA MET A 160 -33.23 -17.19 8.76
C MET A 160 -34.35 -17.59 9.72
N ASP A 161 -35.01 -18.72 9.43
CA ASP A 161 -35.96 -19.35 10.33
C ASP A 161 -35.34 -20.57 11.01
N ILE A 162 -35.23 -20.53 12.32
CA ILE A 162 -34.67 -21.61 13.13
C ILE A 162 -35.79 -22.30 13.88
N THR A 163 -35.97 -23.58 13.58
CA THR A 163 -36.93 -24.44 14.29
C THR A 163 -36.17 -25.53 15.03
N ILE A 164 -36.42 -25.69 16.31
CA ILE A 164 -35.86 -26.76 17.13
C ILE A 164 -36.86 -27.89 17.23
N ALA A 165 -36.53 -29.08 16.69
CA ALA A 165 -37.29 -30.27 16.87
C ALA A 165 -36.90 -30.95 18.20
N MET A 166 -37.90 -31.15 19.09
CA MET A 166 -37.69 -31.84 20.37
C MET A 166 -37.83 -33.35 20.20
N PRO A 167 -37.22 -34.17 21.06
CA PRO A 167 -37.31 -35.65 20.95
C PRO A 167 -38.72 -36.20 21.07
N ASP A 168 -39.67 -35.47 21.66
CA ASP A 168 -41.09 -35.84 21.81
C ASP A 168 -41.91 -35.49 20.54
N GLY A 169 -41.28 -34.95 19.51
CA GLY A 169 -41.93 -34.56 18.26
C GLY A 169 -42.54 -33.17 18.27
N THR A 170 -42.42 -32.41 19.34
CA THR A 170 -42.83 -31.00 19.37
C THR A 170 -41.77 -30.13 18.69
N THR A 171 -42.19 -29.03 18.05
CA THR A 171 -41.32 -28.00 17.45
C THR A 171 -41.58 -26.68 18.16
N GLU A 172 -40.60 -26.21 18.91
CA GLU A 172 -40.66 -24.88 19.55
C GLU A 172 -39.29 -24.32 19.77
N PRO A 173 -39.17 -23.00 19.91
CA PRO A 173 -39.95 -21.94 19.26
C PRO A 173 -39.38 -21.62 17.88
N LEU A 174 -40.22 -21.13 16.97
CA LEU A 174 -39.72 -20.51 15.73
C LEU A 174 -39.02 -19.18 16.06
N VAL A 175 -37.75 -19.13 15.81
CA VAL A 175 -36.96 -17.86 15.85
C VAL A 175 -36.75 -17.38 14.43
N SER A 176 -37.42 -16.31 14.06
CA SER A 176 -37.29 -15.67 12.75
C SER A 176 -36.35 -14.46 12.87
N ILE A 177 -35.25 -14.46 12.15
CA ILE A 177 -34.29 -13.37 12.11
C ILE A 177 -34.42 -12.70 10.76
N ASN A 178 -34.83 -11.43 10.74
CA ASN A 178 -34.84 -10.64 9.51
C ASN A 178 -33.51 -9.87 9.43
N LEU A 179 -32.80 -10.07 8.34
CA LEU A 179 -31.48 -9.44 8.08
C LEU A 179 -31.54 -8.33 7.03
N SER A 180 -32.75 -8.00 6.52
CA SER A 180 -32.91 -6.86 5.61
C SER A 180 -32.85 -5.54 6.39
N GLU A 181 -31.78 -4.76 6.20
CA GLU A 181 -31.75 -3.32 6.48
C GLU A 181 -32.11 -2.52 5.23
#